data_c5591ff204887f6a83fa36f4e109be94
#
_entry.id   c5591ff204887f6a83fa36f4e109be94
#
_cell.length_a   1.000
_cell.length_b   1.000
_cell.length_c   1.000
_cell.angle_alpha   90.00
_cell.angle_beta   90.00
_cell.angle_gamma   90.00
#
_symmetry.space_group_name_H-M   'P 1'
#
loop_
_entity.id
_entity.type
_entity.pdbx_description
1 polymer ?
#
loop_
_entity_poly.entity_id
_entity_poly.type
_entity_poly.pdbx_seq_one_letter_code
_entity_poly.pdbx_strand_id
1 'polypeptide(L)'
;MNIPKHTDTLVVGSGTAGSIIAGRLASRLNQKVMLLEAGPDFGPINSKKWPADLLNGTVIAETHDWGYKSASMNGQPNHNLERAKAIGGCSSHNGCIAIWGSHIDYDTWESYGNKGWSAQEVLPFFFEANSTLRVRDFNTSEVTPFHQTFVTAIEKTGIPRTKNLNDLYENQGVDISAVNILQDKRFNAAFAYLDPVRENGYLTIAGNALVNKININQNKANSVEAIINKEVTLIYAD
;
A
#
# COMPACT_ATOMS: atom_id res chain seq x y z
N MET A 1 6.48 1.67 25.03
CA MET A 1 7.65 1.96 24.16
C MET A 1 8.01 3.42 24.38
N ASN A 2 9.26 3.74 24.67
CA ASN A 2 9.68 5.14 24.79
C ASN A 2 9.93 5.67 23.37
N ILE A 3 9.01 6.50 22.86
CA ILE A 3 9.09 7.04 21.49
C ILE A 3 10.03 8.25 21.55
N PRO A 4 11.08 8.30 20.71
CA PRO A 4 11.94 9.47 20.62
C PRO A 4 11.14 10.72 20.26
N LYS A 5 11.51 11.88 20.85
CA LYS A 5 10.84 13.15 20.53
C LYS A 5 11.46 13.88 19.34
N HIS A 6 12.53 13.34 18.75
CA HIS A 6 13.24 13.93 17.61
C HIS A 6 13.78 12.84 16.68
N THR A 7 13.77 13.13 15.37
CA THR A 7 14.26 12.26 14.31
C THR A 7 14.73 13.12 13.12
N ASP A 8 15.54 12.56 12.24
CA ASP A 8 15.97 13.28 11.02
C ASP A 8 14.80 13.41 10.04
N THR A 9 13.99 12.35 9.92
CA THR A 9 12.82 12.35 9.02
C THR A 9 11.62 11.72 9.72
N LEU A 10 10.47 12.40 9.63
CA LEU A 10 9.19 11.93 10.16
C LEU A 10 8.25 11.57 9.01
N VAL A 11 7.76 10.34 9.00
CA VAL A 11 6.77 9.85 8.03
C VAL A 11 5.45 9.63 8.76
N VAL A 12 4.38 10.24 8.26
CA VAL A 12 3.03 10.14 8.84
C VAL A 12 2.19 9.17 8.01
N GLY A 13 1.75 8.10 8.65
CA GLY A 13 0.98 7.01 8.07
C GLY A 13 1.86 5.94 7.43
N SER A 14 1.70 4.70 7.86
CA SER A 14 2.37 3.52 7.33
C SER A 14 1.61 2.84 6.20
N GLY A 15 0.77 3.58 5.50
CA GLY A 15 0.10 3.07 4.30
C GLY A 15 1.10 2.69 3.21
N THR A 16 0.61 2.31 2.04
CA THR A 16 1.46 1.84 0.93
C THR A 16 2.61 2.80 0.65
N ALA A 17 2.34 4.09 0.46
CA ALA A 17 3.37 5.09 0.17
C ALA A 17 4.32 5.33 1.37
N GLY A 18 3.77 5.50 2.58
CA GLY A 18 4.60 5.76 3.77
C GLY A 18 5.52 4.60 4.13
N SER A 19 5.08 3.35 3.95
CA SER A 19 5.93 2.16 4.11
C SER A 19 7.11 2.16 3.14
N ILE A 20 6.87 2.51 1.86
CA ILE A 20 7.92 2.60 0.84
C ILE A 20 8.92 3.70 1.19
N ILE A 21 8.43 4.91 1.51
CA ILE A 21 9.28 6.06 1.81
C ILE A 21 10.14 5.77 3.06
N ALA A 22 9.51 5.36 4.16
CA ALA A 22 10.21 5.09 5.41
C ALA A 22 11.24 3.96 5.25
N GLY A 23 10.88 2.87 4.59
CA GLY A 23 11.78 1.74 4.34
C GLY A 23 12.98 2.14 3.48
N ARG A 24 12.76 2.90 2.41
CA ARG A 24 13.83 3.35 1.51
C ARG A 24 14.77 4.36 2.16
N LEU A 25 14.25 5.34 2.89
CA LEU A 25 15.06 6.31 3.61
C LEU A 25 15.95 5.63 4.66
N ALA A 26 15.36 4.74 5.46
CA ALA A 26 16.09 4.00 6.49
C ALA A 26 17.16 3.04 5.92
N SER A 27 16.94 2.49 4.71
CA SER A 27 17.88 1.53 4.11
C SER A 27 18.98 2.19 3.26
N ARG A 28 18.63 3.26 2.51
CA ARG A 28 19.52 3.84 1.50
C ARG A 28 20.32 5.01 2.01
N LEU A 29 19.76 5.82 2.89
CA LEU A 29 20.37 7.07 3.33
C LEU A 29 20.91 7.01 4.77
N ASN A 30 20.73 5.88 5.47
CA ASN A 30 21.11 5.73 6.88
C ASN A 30 20.58 6.87 7.77
N GLN A 31 19.40 7.42 7.40
CA GLN A 31 18.73 8.45 8.18
C GLN A 31 17.88 7.82 9.28
N LYS A 32 17.84 8.44 10.43
CA LYS A 32 16.88 8.07 11.48
C LYS A 32 15.49 8.50 11.04
N VAL A 33 14.67 7.50 10.72
CA VAL A 33 13.31 7.68 10.26
C VAL A 33 12.35 7.25 11.36
N MET A 34 11.40 8.10 11.70
CA MET A 34 10.27 7.74 12.53
C MET A 34 9.02 7.63 11.68
N LEU A 35 8.37 6.49 11.72
CA LEU A 35 7.11 6.20 11.05
C LEU A 35 5.98 6.14 12.08
N LEU A 36 5.03 7.07 12.00
CA LEU A 36 3.85 7.12 12.87
C LEU A 36 2.65 6.50 12.15
N GLU A 37 1.99 5.56 12.81
CA GLU A 37 0.79 4.89 12.30
C GLU A 37 -0.35 5.00 13.30
N ALA A 38 -1.52 5.43 12.82
CA ALA A 38 -2.71 5.60 13.65
C ALA A 38 -3.26 4.28 14.20
N GLY A 39 -3.11 3.21 13.43
CA GLY A 39 -3.49 1.86 13.84
C GLY A 39 -2.33 1.08 14.46
N PRO A 40 -2.56 -0.19 14.84
CA PRO A 40 -1.55 -1.03 15.44
C PRO A 40 -0.46 -1.43 14.46
N ASP A 41 0.77 -1.61 14.98
CA ASP A 41 1.84 -2.36 14.35
C ASP A 41 1.86 -3.79 14.89
N PHE A 42 1.60 -4.75 14.03
CA PHE A 42 1.58 -6.18 14.39
C PHE A 42 2.95 -6.84 14.27
N GLY A 43 3.99 -6.08 13.90
CA GLY A 43 5.34 -6.60 13.69
C GLY A 43 5.53 -7.26 12.32
N PRO A 44 6.65 -8.00 12.14
CA PRO A 44 6.98 -8.61 10.87
C PRO A 44 6.01 -9.73 10.46
N ILE A 45 6.11 -10.16 9.18
CA ILE A 45 5.22 -11.20 8.58
C ILE A 45 5.14 -12.49 9.39
N ASN A 46 6.21 -12.85 10.12
CA ASN A 46 6.26 -14.04 10.96
C ASN A 46 5.74 -13.79 12.39
N SER A 47 5.30 -12.59 12.70
CA SER A 47 4.67 -12.28 13.98
C SER A 47 3.32 -13.00 14.09
N LYS A 48 3.08 -13.62 15.24
CA LYS A 48 1.78 -14.25 15.54
C LYS A 48 0.70 -13.23 15.95
N LYS A 49 0.97 -11.92 15.80
CA LYS A 49 0.06 -10.84 16.23
C LYS A 49 -0.87 -10.36 15.13
N TRP A 50 -0.60 -10.74 13.87
CA TRP A 50 -1.42 -10.32 12.74
C TRP A 50 -2.84 -10.90 12.84
N PRO A 51 -3.88 -10.06 12.68
CA PRO A 51 -5.25 -10.54 12.52
C PRO A 51 -5.36 -11.46 11.31
N ALA A 52 -6.14 -12.52 11.44
CA ALA A 52 -6.23 -13.56 10.41
C ALA A 52 -6.77 -13.00 9.08
N ASP A 53 -7.76 -12.11 9.13
CA ASP A 53 -8.36 -11.47 7.95
C ASP A 53 -7.42 -10.50 7.24
N LEU A 54 -6.57 -9.78 7.97
CA LEU A 54 -5.54 -8.92 7.38
C LEU A 54 -4.39 -9.74 6.78
N LEU A 55 -4.02 -10.83 7.43
CA LEU A 55 -2.92 -11.67 6.96
C LEU A 55 -3.32 -12.54 5.76
N ASN A 56 -4.51 -13.12 5.77
CA ASN A 56 -4.97 -14.01 4.71
C ASN A 56 -5.39 -13.22 3.45
N GLY A 57 -4.66 -13.40 2.35
CA GLY A 57 -4.93 -12.75 1.06
C GLY A 57 -6.11 -13.33 0.27
N THR A 58 -6.68 -14.45 0.72
CA THR A 58 -7.80 -15.12 0.04
C THR A 58 -9.17 -14.74 0.60
N VAL A 59 -9.21 -13.90 1.64
CA VAL A 59 -10.44 -13.42 2.27
C VAL A 59 -10.50 -11.89 2.23
N ILE A 60 -11.72 -11.35 2.30
CA ILE A 60 -11.95 -9.92 2.46
C ILE A 60 -11.57 -9.55 3.91
N ALA A 61 -10.79 -8.49 4.06
CA ALA A 61 -10.46 -7.94 5.37
C ALA A 61 -11.62 -7.09 5.88
N GLU A 62 -12.01 -7.27 7.14
CA GLU A 62 -13.16 -6.61 7.76
C GLU A 62 -12.76 -5.81 9.01
N THR A 63 -11.62 -6.17 9.62
CA THR A 63 -11.15 -5.52 10.84
C THR A 63 -10.22 -4.34 10.55
N HIS A 64 -9.99 -3.51 11.56
CA HIS A 64 -9.02 -2.38 11.49
C HIS A 64 -9.35 -1.37 10.39
N ASP A 65 -10.62 -1.06 10.24
CA ASP A 65 -11.12 -0.03 9.32
C ASP A 65 -11.34 1.31 10.06
N TRP A 66 -11.18 2.44 9.35
CA TRP A 66 -11.49 3.76 9.89
C TRP A 66 -12.98 4.00 10.11
N GLY A 67 -13.84 3.21 9.47
CA GLY A 67 -15.30 3.35 9.53
C GLY A 67 -15.85 4.56 8.78
N TYR A 68 -15.16 5.02 7.73
CA TYR A 68 -15.64 6.14 6.92
C TYR A 68 -16.88 5.77 6.13
N LYS A 69 -17.76 6.75 5.96
CA LYS A 69 -18.96 6.62 5.13
C LYS A 69 -19.06 7.80 4.18
N SER A 70 -19.59 7.54 2.98
CA SER A 70 -19.92 8.64 2.05
C SER A 70 -21.02 9.53 2.63
N ALA A 71 -21.08 10.77 2.19
CA ALA A 71 -22.25 11.60 2.42
C ALA A 71 -23.47 11.03 1.68
N SER A 72 -24.65 11.14 2.27
CA SER A 72 -25.89 10.86 1.55
C SER A 72 -26.10 11.92 0.47
N MET A 73 -26.36 11.49 -0.76
CA MET A 73 -26.67 12.37 -1.88
C MET A 73 -27.98 11.94 -2.54
N ASN A 74 -28.88 12.88 -2.78
CA ASN A 74 -30.13 12.67 -3.52
C ASN A 74 -31.00 11.50 -2.98
N GLY A 75 -31.04 11.32 -1.65
CA GLY A 75 -31.81 10.24 -1.01
C GLY A 75 -31.19 8.85 -1.12
N GLN A 76 -30.00 8.71 -1.68
CA GLN A 76 -29.26 7.45 -1.68
C GLN A 76 -28.64 7.18 -0.29
N PRO A 77 -28.59 5.92 0.15
CA PRO A 77 -27.97 5.58 1.43
C PRO A 77 -26.46 5.87 1.41
N ASN A 78 -25.90 6.09 2.59
CA ASN A 78 -24.47 6.18 2.76
C ASN A 78 -23.80 4.86 2.42
N HIS A 79 -22.67 4.90 1.71
CA HIS A 79 -21.83 3.74 1.43
C HIS A 79 -20.63 3.73 2.37
N ASN A 80 -20.17 2.56 2.75
CA ASN A 80 -18.90 2.40 3.45
C ASN A 80 -17.75 2.78 2.51
N LEU A 81 -16.76 3.46 3.07
CA LEU A 81 -15.51 3.81 2.38
C LEU A 81 -14.36 3.16 3.15
N GLU A 82 -14.17 1.86 2.90
CA GLU A 82 -13.19 1.04 3.62
C GLU A 82 -11.78 1.61 3.45
N ARG A 83 -11.13 1.90 4.58
CA ARG A 83 -9.75 2.36 4.66
C ARG A 83 -9.10 1.74 5.89
N ALA A 84 -8.03 1.00 5.68
CA ALA A 84 -7.33 0.33 6.77
C ALA A 84 -6.71 1.32 7.74
N LYS A 85 -6.84 1.01 9.03
CA LYS A 85 -6.20 1.69 10.16
C LYS A 85 -5.25 0.70 10.84
N ALA A 86 -4.16 0.39 10.16
CA ALA A 86 -3.14 -0.56 10.60
C ALA A 86 -1.85 -0.37 9.81
N ILE A 87 -0.76 -0.94 10.30
CA ILE A 87 0.51 -1.01 9.58
C ILE A 87 0.33 -1.55 8.16
N GLY A 88 0.95 -0.92 7.16
CA GLY A 88 0.77 -1.23 5.74
C GLY A 88 -0.44 -0.56 5.10
N GLY A 89 -1.36 0.05 5.90
CA GLY A 89 -2.56 0.72 5.40
C GLY A 89 -3.40 -0.18 4.49
N CYS A 90 -3.98 0.38 3.43
CA CYS A 90 -4.85 -0.38 2.53
C CYS A 90 -4.14 -1.52 1.78
N SER A 91 -2.81 -1.56 1.72
CA SER A 91 -2.11 -2.75 1.22
C SER A 91 -2.27 -3.99 2.13
N SER A 92 -2.62 -3.78 3.41
CA SER A 92 -2.96 -4.85 4.36
C SER A 92 -4.43 -5.25 4.37
N HIS A 93 -5.27 -4.59 3.55
CA HIS A 93 -6.73 -4.69 3.59
C HIS A 93 -7.35 -4.95 2.20
N ASN A 94 -6.61 -4.75 1.12
CA ASN A 94 -7.07 -4.87 -0.26
C ASN A 94 -7.26 -6.32 -0.72
N GLY A 95 -7.81 -6.50 -1.93
CA GLY A 95 -8.00 -7.81 -2.56
C GLY A 95 -6.75 -8.40 -3.20
N CYS A 96 -5.56 -7.85 -2.97
CA CYS A 96 -4.27 -8.34 -3.48
C CYS A 96 -4.11 -8.35 -5.01
N ILE A 97 -5.06 -7.79 -5.76
CA ILE A 97 -4.97 -7.74 -7.22
C ILE A 97 -3.94 -6.67 -7.61
N ALA A 98 -2.99 -7.04 -8.47
CA ALA A 98 -1.94 -6.17 -8.97
C ALA A 98 -2.12 -5.95 -10.47
N ILE A 99 -2.67 -4.81 -10.85
CA ILE A 99 -2.89 -4.41 -12.26
C ILE A 99 -2.25 -3.04 -12.47
N TRP A 100 -1.54 -2.91 -13.61
CA TRP A 100 -0.98 -1.64 -14.06
C TRP A 100 -2.04 -0.81 -14.80
N GLY A 101 -1.84 0.50 -14.85
CA GLY A 101 -2.58 1.38 -15.74
C GLY A 101 -2.11 1.25 -17.21
N SER A 102 -2.80 1.93 -18.12
CA SER A 102 -2.41 2.01 -19.52
C SER A 102 -1.34 3.09 -19.73
N HIS A 103 -0.50 2.95 -20.78
CA HIS A 103 0.45 3.99 -21.17
C HIS A 103 -0.24 5.35 -21.36
N ILE A 104 -1.47 5.36 -21.90
CA ILE A 104 -2.24 6.60 -22.13
C ILE A 104 -2.46 7.38 -20.85
N ASP A 105 -2.68 6.69 -19.71
CA ASP A 105 -2.91 7.34 -18.42
C ASP A 105 -1.67 8.12 -17.99
N TYR A 106 -0.51 7.51 -18.06
CA TYR A 106 0.77 8.11 -17.61
C TYR A 106 1.24 9.19 -18.58
N ASP A 107 1.14 8.97 -19.89
CA ASP A 107 1.49 9.96 -20.91
C ASP A 107 0.57 11.18 -20.79
N THR A 108 -0.70 10.97 -20.42
CA THR A 108 -1.64 12.06 -20.10
C THR A 108 -1.20 12.84 -18.87
N TRP A 109 -0.75 12.15 -17.80
CA TRP A 109 -0.22 12.84 -16.62
C TRP A 109 0.98 13.71 -16.97
N GLU A 110 1.91 13.21 -17.79
CA GLU A 110 3.04 14.02 -18.25
C GLU A 110 2.59 15.23 -19.06
N SER A 111 1.62 15.05 -19.95
CA SER A 111 1.06 16.14 -20.78
C SER A 111 0.45 17.27 -19.95
N TYR A 112 -0.06 16.96 -18.74
CA TYR A 112 -0.57 17.93 -17.79
C TYR A 112 0.54 18.65 -16.98
N GLY A 113 1.82 18.41 -17.33
CA GLY A 113 2.97 19.10 -16.74
C GLY A 113 3.68 18.27 -15.65
N ASN A 114 3.28 17.04 -15.39
CA ASN A 114 3.95 16.16 -14.43
C ASN A 114 5.16 15.50 -15.09
N LYS A 115 6.25 16.23 -15.24
CA LYS A 115 7.50 15.72 -15.82
C LYS A 115 8.03 14.52 -15.05
N GLY A 116 8.50 13.48 -15.75
CA GLY A 116 8.99 12.25 -15.17
C GLY A 116 7.87 11.22 -14.91
N TRP A 117 6.66 11.44 -15.44
CA TRP A 117 5.51 10.56 -15.27
C TRP A 117 4.99 9.94 -16.57
N SER A 118 5.74 10.02 -17.68
CA SER A 118 5.40 9.27 -18.89
C SER A 118 5.44 7.77 -18.65
N ALA A 119 4.73 7.00 -19.47
CA ALA A 119 4.72 5.55 -19.40
C ALA A 119 6.14 4.95 -19.43
N GLN A 120 7.00 5.49 -20.29
CA GLN A 120 8.39 5.06 -20.40
C GLN A 120 9.19 5.32 -19.11
N GLU A 121 8.97 6.45 -18.45
CA GLU A 121 9.70 6.84 -17.25
C GLU A 121 9.21 6.08 -16.00
N VAL A 122 7.90 5.75 -15.90
CA VAL A 122 7.37 5.01 -14.75
C VAL A 122 7.56 3.49 -14.88
N LEU A 123 7.72 2.94 -16.07
CA LEU A 123 7.83 1.50 -16.31
C LEU A 123 8.90 0.80 -15.46
N PRO A 124 10.13 1.32 -15.28
CA PRO A 124 11.13 0.69 -14.41
C PRO A 124 10.66 0.55 -12.95
N PHE A 125 9.88 1.52 -12.47
CA PHE A 125 9.35 1.49 -11.10
C PHE A 125 8.24 0.46 -10.94
N PHE A 126 7.45 0.18 -11.97
CA PHE A 126 6.49 -0.93 -11.95
C PHE A 126 7.19 -2.29 -11.83
N PHE A 127 8.26 -2.51 -12.58
CA PHE A 127 9.05 -3.73 -12.46
C PHE A 127 9.68 -3.87 -11.08
N GLU A 128 10.25 -2.79 -10.52
CA GLU A 128 10.80 -2.79 -9.17
C GLU A 128 9.71 -3.08 -8.12
N ALA A 129 8.54 -2.45 -8.25
CA ALA A 129 7.42 -2.65 -7.34
C ALA A 129 6.89 -4.09 -7.39
N ASN A 130 6.68 -4.65 -8.59
CA ASN A 130 6.24 -6.03 -8.76
C ASN A 130 7.23 -7.02 -8.13
N SER A 131 8.52 -6.82 -8.36
CA SER A 131 9.56 -7.66 -7.76
C SER A 131 9.55 -7.57 -6.23
N THR A 132 9.50 -6.36 -5.68
CA THR A 132 9.55 -6.12 -4.24
C THR A 132 8.29 -6.61 -3.52
N LEU A 133 7.11 -6.38 -4.12
CA LEU A 133 5.82 -6.86 -3.62
C LEU A 133 5.56 -8.33 -3.95
N ARG A 134 6.49 -8.99 -4.64
CA ARG A 134 6.40 -10.39 -5.05
C ARG A 134 5.11 -10.68 -5.82
N VAL A 135 4.76 -9.79 -6.75
CA VAL A 135 3.62 -9.98 -7.64
C VAL A 135 3.86 -11.20 -8.51
N ARG A 136 2.86 -12.04 -8.63
CA ARG A 136 2.90 -13.28 -9.40
C ARG A 136 1.57 -13.58 -10.08
N ASP A 137 1.63 -14.38 -11.11
CA ASP A 137 0.43 -14.98 -11.68
C ASP A 137 -0.10 -16.11 -10.79
N PHE A 138 -1.36 -16.44 -10.93
CA PHE A 138 -1.92 -17.64 -10.33
C PHE A 138 -1.37 -18.90 -11.01
N ASN A 139 -1.04 -19.93 -10.23
CA ASN A 139 -0.85 -21.25 -10.79
C ASN A 139 -2.18 -21.78 -11.36
N THR A 140 -2.12 -22.60 -12.39
CA THR A 140 -3.35 -23.16 -13.02
C THR A 140 -4.26 -23.86 -12.02
N SER A 141 -3.69 -24.51 -10.99
CA SER A 141 -4.43 -25.20 -9.92
C SER A 141 -5.14 -24.26 -8.95
N GLU A 142 -4.75 -22.99 -8.89
CA GLU A 142 -5.38 -21.96 -8.04
C GLU A 142 -6.56 -21.29 -8.75
N VAL A 143 -6.66 -21.40 -10.09
CA VAL A 143 -7.73 -20.81 -10.89
C VAL A 143 -8.92 -21.75 -10.94
N THR A 144 -10.06 -21.28 -10.46
CA THR A 144 -11.27 -22.11 -10.46
C THR A 144 -11.77 -22.42 -11.87
N PRO A 145 -12.46 -23.55 -12.08
CA PRO A 145 -13.08 -23.88 -13.38
C PRO A 145 -14.01 -22.78 -13.91
N PHE A 146 -14.69 -22.05 -13.03
CA PHE A 146 -15.53 -20.94 -13.41
C PHE A 146 -14.72 -19.82 -14.09
N HIS A 147 -13.61 -19.37 -13.49
CA HIS A 147 -12.78 -18.32 -14.07
C HIS A 147 -12.11 -18.77 -15.37
N GLN A 148 -11.65 -20.03 -15.47
CA GLN A 148 -11.11 -20.58 -16.72
C GLN A 148 -12.16 -20.57 -17.83
N THR A 149 -13.38 -20.98 -17.51
CA THR A 149 -14.49 -20.98 -18.46
C THR A 149 -14.86 -19.57 -18.89
N PHE A 150 -14.86 -18.61 -17.95
CA PHE A 150 -15.12 -17.20 -18.24
C PHE A 150 -14.11 -16.64 -19.25
N VAL A 151 -12.81 -16.82 -19.00
CA VAL A 151 -11.77 -16.39 -19.94
C VAL A 151 -11.99 -17.00 -21.32
N THR A 152 -12.22 -18.32 -21.39
CA THR A 152 -12.48 -19.02 -22.67
C THR A 152 -13.75 -18.51 -23.36
N ALA A 153 -14.78 -18.16 -22.62
CA ALA A 153 -16.02 -17.63 -23.18
C ALA A 153 -15.80 -16.24 -23.80
N ILE A 154 -15.03 -15.39 -23.14
CA ILE A 154 -14.67 -14.05 -23.65
C ILE A 154 -13.81 -14.17 -24.93
N GLU A 155 -12.84 -15.08 -24.96
CA GLU A 155 -12.06 -15.35 -26.19
C GLU A 155 -12.94 -15.69 -27.39
N LYS A 156 -13.99 -16.49 -27.16
CA LYS A 156 -14.95 -16.86 -28.22
C LYS A 156 -15.79 -15.68 -28.74
N THR A 157 -15.85 -14.58 -28.04
CA THR A 157 -16.50 -13.34 -28.50
C THR A 157 -15.59 -12.49 -29.42
N GLY A 158 -14.34 -12.91 -29.61
CA GLY A 158 -13.36 -12.18 -30.42
C GLY A 158 -12.43 -11.27 -29.63
N ILE A 159 -12.56 -11.21 -28.30
CA ILE A 159 -11.59 -10.51 -27.42
C ILE A 159 -10.39 -11.43 -27.22
N PRO A 160 -9.17 -11.03 -27.60
CA PRO A 160 -8.01 -11.91 -27.50
C PRO A 160 -7.63 -12.18 -26.04
N ARG A 161 -7.06 -13.36 -25.78
CA ARG A 161 -6.37 -13.61 -24.53
C ARG A 161 -5.06 -12.83 -24.53
N THR A 162 -4.84 -11.98 -23.55
CA THR A 162 -3.57 -11.29 -23.37
C THR A 162 -2.54 -12.22 -22.71
N LYS A 163 -1.27 -11.99 -22.97
CA LYS A 163 -0.20 -12.74 -22.29
C LYS A 163 0.10 -12.20 -20.90
N ASN A 164 -0.20 -10.93 -20.66
CA ASN A 164 0.07 -10.26 -19.40
C ASN A 164 -0.82 -9.02 -19.28
N LEU A 165 -1.68 -8.98 -18.26
CA LEU A 165 -2.47 -7.78 -17.96
C LEU A 165 -1.60 -6.64 -17.39
N ASN A 166 -0.36 -6.92 -16.98
CA ASN A 166 0.62 -5.94 -16.54
C ASN A 166 1.58 -5.57 -17.68
N ASP A 167 1.01 -5.13 -18.79
CA ASP A 167 1.71 -4.53 -19.91
C ASP A 167 1.09 -3.15 -20.18
N LEU A 168 1.88 -2.07 -20.06
CA LEU A 168 1.39 -0.71 -20.25
C LEU A 168 0.83 -0.48 -21.66
N TYR A 169 1.29 -1.23 -22.65
CA TYR A 169 0.93 -1.05 -24.07
C TYR A 169 -0.13 -2.04 -24.56
N GLU A 170 -0.52 -3.01 -23.74
CA GLU A 170 -1.62 -3.92 -24.06
C GLU A 170 -2.96 -3.25 -23.73
N ASN A 171 -3.76 -2.97 -24.75
CA ASN A 171 -4.98 -2.18 -24.60
C ASN A 171 -6.27 -3.00 -24.56
N GLN A 172 -6.24 -4.23 -25.03
CA GLN A 172 -7.42 -5.11 -25.08
C GLN A 172 -7.03 -6.56 -24.85
N GLY A 173 -7.75 -7.21 -23.95
CA GLY A 173 -7.55 -8.62 -23.72
C GLY A 173 -8.28 -9.11 -22.47
N VAL A 174 -8.32 -10.42 -22.32
CA VAL A 174 -8.82 -11.10 -21.14
C VAL A 174 -7.76 -12.05 -20.61
N ASP A 175 -7.51 -12.02 -19.32
CA ASP A 175 -6.72 -13.04 -18.58
C ASP A 175 -7.03 -12.99 -17.08
N ILE A 176 -6.36 -13.83 -16.33
CA ILE A 176 -6.40 -13.84 -14.86
C ILE A 176 -5.40 -12.79 -14.34
N SER A 177 -5.86 -11.93 -13.46
CA SER A 177 -5.03 -10.87 -12.88
C SER A 177 -3.91 -11.43 -12.01
N ALA A 178 -2.74 -10.80 -12.05
CA ALA A 178 -1.67 -11.07 -11.11
C ALA A 178 -2.02 -10.62 -9.68
N VAL A 179 -1.36 -11.22 -8.70
CA VAL A 179 -1.62 -10.97 -7.27
C VAL A 179 -0.33 -10.90 -6.46
N ASN A 180 -0.38 -10.23 -5.31
CA ASN A 180 0.68 -10.25 -4.30
C ASN A 180 0.32 -11.14 -3.11
N ILE A 181 -0.10 -12.37 -3.38
CA ILE A 181 -0.40 -13.40 -2.39
C ILE A 181 0.71 -14.44 -2.38
N LEU A 182 1.30 -14.68 -1.20
CA LEU A 182 2.34 -15.70 -1.00
C LEU A 182 1.92 -16.67 0.10
N GLN A 183 1.76 -17.95 -0.24
CA GLN A 183 1.35 -18.97 0.74
C GLN A 183 0.12 -18.50 1.53
N ASP A 184 -0.91 -18.11 0.81
CA ASP A 184 -2.18 -17.55 1.29
C ASP A 184 -2.07 -16.23 2.07
N LYS A 185 -0.88 -15.67 2.23
CA LYS A 185 -0.67 -14.39 2.93
C LYS A 185 -0.71 -13.21 1.96
N ARG A 186 -1.45 -12.17 2.33
CA ARG A 186 -1.42 -10.85 1.70
C ARG A 186 -0.05 -10.22 1.93
N PHE A 187 0.81 -10.23 0.90
CA PHE A 187 2.16 -9.68 1.00
C PHE A 187 2.14 -8.17 0.83
N ASN A 188 1.83 -7.48 1.92
CA ASN A 188 1.57 -6.04 1.94
C ASN A 188 2.86 -5.18 1.91
N ALA A 189 2.70 -3.85 1.80
CA ALA A 189 3.82 -2.93 1.72
C ALA A 189 4.67 -2.90 2.99
N ALA A 190 4.12 -3.17 4.18
CA ALA A 190 4.92 -3.25 5.39
C ALA A 190 5.88 -4.45 5.36
N PHE A 191 5.42 -5.61 4.90
CA PHE A 191 6.30 -6.78 4.73
C PHE A 191 7.39 -6.55 3.68
N ALA A 192 7.02 -5.87 2.58
CA ALA A 192 7.94 -5.65 1.48
C ALA A 192 9.03 -4.62 1.80
N TYR A 193 8.68 -3.55 2.50
CA TYR A 193 9.58 -2.40 2.65
C TYR A 193 10.01 -2.11 4.09
N LEU A 194 9.21 -2.45 5.11
CA LEU A 194 9.57 -2.19 6.49
C LEU A 194 10.27 -3.38 7.14
N ASP A 195 9.78 -4.61 6.93
CA ASP A 195 10.38 -5.80 7.57
C ASP A 195 11.89 -5.93 7.32
N PRO A 196 12.42 -5.69 6.11
CA PRO A 196 13.86 -5.77 5.87
C PRO A 196 14.70 -4.79 6.69
N VAL A 197 14.10 -3.70 7.20
CA VAL A 197 14.81 -2.61 7.89
C VAL A 197 14.38 -2.40 9.33
N ARG A 198 13.45 -3.19 9.86
CA ARG A 198 12.95 -3.04 11.24
C ARG A 198 14.06 -3.04 12.30
N GLU A 199 15.13 -3.78 12.06
CA GLU A 199 16.20 -4.00 13.03
C GLU A 199 17.53 -3.31 12.65
N ASN A 200 17.53 -2.45 11.62
CA ASN A 200 18.75 -1.81 11.16
C ASN A 200 19.21 -0.62 12.03
N GLY A 201 18.41 -0.24 13.05
CA GLY A 201 18.70 0.88 13.94
C GLY A 201 18.37 2.27 13.38
N TYR A 202 17.91 2.37 12.13
CA TYR A 202 17.53 3.62 11.50
C TYR A 202 16.02 3.84 11.43
N LEU A 203 15.20 2.78 11.55
CA LEU A 203 13.75 2.86 11.50
C LEU A 203 13.14 2.71 12.91
N THR A 204 12.34 3.68 13.32
CA THR A 204 11.46 3.58 14.48
C THR A 204 10.02 3.58 14.02
N ILE A 205 9.25 2.54 14.34
CA ILE A 205 7.82 2.46 14.02
C ILE A 205 7.02 2.66 15.31
N ALA A 206 6.13 3.64 15.30
CA ALA A 206 5.19 3.90 16.40
C ALA A 206 3.76 3.64 15.91
N GLY A 207 3.24 2.46 16.22
CA GLY A 207 1.81 2.13 16.07
C GLY A 207 0.95 2.78 17.14
N ASN A 208 -0.35 2.90 16.88
CA ASN A 208 -1.32 3.60 17.75
C ASN A 208 -0.92 5.06 18.04
N ALA A 209 -0.30 5.72 17.08
CA ALA A 209 0.15 7.10 17.12
C ALA A 209 -0.63 7.91 16.07
N LEU A 210 -1.77 8.44 16.45
CA LEU A 210 -2.61 9.25 15.58
C LEU A 210 -2.06 10.67 15.46
N VAL A 211 -1.54 11.05 14.31
CA VAL A 211 -1.14 12.44 14.06
C VAL A 211 -2.38 13.29 13.86
N ASN A 212 -2.53 14.29 14.71
CA ASN A 212 -3.65 15.22 14.72
C ASN A 212 -3.34 16.52 13.98
N LYS A 213 -2.05 16.94 13.99
CA LYS A 213 -1.65 18.21 13.39
C LYS A 213 -0.19 18.20 12.97
N ILE A 214 0.09 18.86 11.85
CA ILE A 214 1.45 19.22 11.44
C ILE A 214 1.68 20.69 11.80
N ASN A 215 2.75 20.99 12.54
CA ASN A 215 3.12 22.34 12.89
C ASN A 215 4.08 22.89 11.85
N ILE A 216 3.65 23.96 11.19
CA ILE A 216 4.40 24.65 10.15
C ILE A 216 4.79 26.03 10.68
N ASN A 217 6.08 26.36 10.63
CA ASN A 217 6.61 27.66 10.96
C ASN A 217 7.48 28.16 9.82
N GLN A 218 7.28 29.39 9.36
CA GLN A 218 8.02 29.99 8.24
C GLN A 218 8.09 29.05 7.00
N ASN A 219 6.96 28.50 6.61
CA ASN A 219 6.81 27.55 5.49
C ASN A 219 7.60 26.22 5.63
N LYS A 220 8.13 25.90 6.82
CA LYS A 220 8.80 24.64 7.13
C LYS A 220 7.95 23.83 8.14
N ALA A 221 7.63 22.58 7.80
CA ALA A 221 7.09 21.62 8.75
C ALA A 221 8.22 21.17 9.67
N ASN A 222 8.09 21.37 10.97
CA ASN A 222 9.14 21.10 11.95
C ASN A 222 8.74 20.12 13.06
N SER A 223 7.45 19.87 13.22
CA SER A 223 6.94 18.93 14.22
C SER A 223 5.52 18.48 13.91
N VAL A 224 5.10 17.42 14.58
CA VAL A 224 3.71 16.99 14.59
C VAL A 224 3.20 16.85 16.02
N GLU A 225 1.89 17.02 16.18
CA GLU A 225 1.15 16.63 17.37
C GLU A 225 0.54 15.25 17.13
N ALA A 226 1.04 14.24 17.85
CA ALA A 226 0.52 12.88 17.78
C ALA A 226 -0.19 12.52 19.09
N ILE A 227 -1.34 11.86 18.99
CA ILE A 227 -2.05 11.29 20.13
C ILE A 227 -1.52 9.87 20.34
N ILE A 228 -0.80 9.67 21.43
CA ILE A 228 -0.19 8.39 21.81
C ILE A 228 -0.62 8.08 23.25
N ASN A 229 -1.18 6.89 23.47
CA ASN A 229 -1.74 6.52 24.78
C ASN A 229 -2.73 7.56 25.35
N LYS A 230 -3.53 8.19 24.49
CA LYS A 230 -4.50 9.25 24.81
C LYS A 230 -3.88 10.58 25.23
N GLU A 231 -2.58 10.76 25.12
CA GLU A 231 -1.86 11.99 25.42
C GLU A 231 -1.32 12.61 24.15
N VAL A 232 -1.34 13.95 24.08
CA VAL A 232 -0.74 14.70 22.98
C VAL A 232 0.77 14.75 23.19
N THR A 233 1.50 14.22 22.23
CA THR A 233 2.97 14.21 22.20
C THR A 233 3.47 15.01 21.01
N LEU A 234 4.38 15.96 21.25
CA LEU A 234 5.09 16.67 20.20
C LEU A 234 6.31 15.85 19.75
N ILE A 235 6.43 15.66 18.44
CA ILE A 235 7.55 14.98 17.80
C ILE A 235 8.12 15.91 16.73
N TYR A 236 9.42 16.11 16.78
CA TYR A 236 10.18 17.04 15.92
C TYR A 236 10.92 16.29 14.84
N ALA A 237 11.08 16.95 13.68
CA ALA A 237 11.95 16.50 12.58
C ALA A 237 12.78 17.68 12.06
N ASP A 238 13.96 17.38 11.50
CA ASP A 238 14.92 18.38 10.95
C ASP A 238 14.51 19.05 9.65
#